data_cb3dbff5a7f2c438ce808612a42ef902
#
_entry.id   cb3dbff5a7f2c438ce808612a42ef902
#
_cell.length_a   1.000
_cell.length_b   1.000
_cell.length_c   1.000
_cell.angle_alpha   90.00
_cell.angle_beta   90.00
_cell.angle_gamma   90.00
#
_symmetry.space_group_name_H-M   'P 1'
#
loop_
_entity.id
_entity.type
_entity.pdbx_description
1 polymer ?
#
loop_
_entity_poly.entity_id
_entity_poly.type
_entity_poly.pdbx_seq_one_letter_code
_entity_poly.pdbx_strand_id
1 'polypeptide(L)'
;MNIYHFVQRNSLGFLICFVLLLSGCSGNNVRDKFVFGKNRISFNNTTITVLTPFELIANGKQAEISDRNADKIMAEGHNQHIRIFVMGDKNTINESISAAAESAETLLRNNKRVTNLKVEKADDKFNNEDAKVLRFSYVEKAREEKTALTVNEYIFLQDEVIWRVIYQYRTEDPIGRELSAQLAGRIQIGAVF
;
A
#
# COMPACT_ATOMS: atom_id res chain seq x y z
N MET A 1 22.81 -1.49 63.90
CA MET A 1 22.16 -0.70 62.81
C MET A 1 22.50 -1.38 61.51
N ASN A 2 21.47 -2.03 60.88
CA ASN A 2 21.67 -3.08 59.86
C ASN A 2 21.95 -2.50 58.48
N ILE A 3 23.19 -2.51 58.07
CA ILE A 3 23.65 -2.11 56.72
C ILE A 3 23.14 -3.10 55.62
N TYR A 4 22.84 -4.34 55.98
CA TYR A 4 22.37 -5.39 55.06
C TYR A 4 20.98 -5.12 54.45
N HIS A 5 20.09 -4.39 55.14
CA HIS A 5 18.76 -4.07 54.57
C HIS A 5 18.77 -2.95 53.54
N PHE A 6 19.80 -2.10 53.49
CA PHE A 6 19.90 -1.00 52.53
C PHE A 6 20.44 -1.46 51.17
N VAL A 7 21.36 -2.41 51.18
CA VAL A 7 21.96 -2.95 49.93
C VAL A 7 20.96 -3.81 49.17
N GLN A 8 20.11 -4.57 49.87
CA GLN A 8 19.16 -5.46 49.23
C GLN A 8 17.99 -4.71 48.55
N ARG A 9 17.62 -3.52 49.03
CA ARG A 9 16.52 -2.69 48.48
C ARG A 9 16.95 -1.91 47.24
N ASN A 10 18.23 -1.55 47.15
CA ASN A 10 18.77 -0.83 45.99
C ASN A 10 19.14 -1.77 44.83
N SER A 11 19.54 -3.02 45.11
CA SER A 11 19.84 -4.00 44.07
C SER A 11 18.61 -4.47 43.31
N LEU A 12 17.45 -4.56 43.97
CA LEU A 12 16.21 -4.94 43.30
C LEU A 12 15.70 -3.82 42.37
N GLY A 13 15.83 -2.56 42.77
CA GLY A 13 15.51 -1.41 41.93
C GLY A 13 16.40 -1.30 40.66
N PHE A 14 17.69 -1.60 40.84
CA PHE A 14 18.65 -1.59 39.72
C PHE A 14 18.41 -2.74 38.73
N LEU A 15 18.03 -3.92 39.21
CA LEU A 15 17.69 -5.07 38.40
C LEU A 15 16.42 -4.83 37.56
N ILE A 16 15.40 -4.22 38.17
CA ILE A 16 14.13 -3.89 37.45
C ILE A 16 14.38 -2.83 36.36
N CYS A 17 15.18 -1.79 36.62
CA CYS A 17 15.56 -0.81 35.64
C CYS A 17 16.38 -1.43 34.48
N PHE A 18 17.28 -2.38 34.78
CA PHE A 18 18.08 -3.04 33.75
C PHE A 18 17.24 -3.96 32.85
N VAL A 19 16.23 -4.66 33.41
CA VAL A 19 15.30 -5.49 32.64
C VAL A 19 14.39 -4.62 31.76
N LEU A 20 13.98 -3.43 32.23
CA LEU A 20 13.19 -2.49 31.41
C LEU A 20 13.99 -1.85 30.27
N LEU A 21 15.33 -1.70 30.43
CA LEU A 21 16.21 -1.21 29.35
C LEU A 21 16.48 -2.28 28.29
N LEU A 22 16.38 -3.58 28.63
CA LEU A 22 16.55 -4.68 27.67
C LEU A 22 15.26 -5.02 26.91
N SER A 23 14.08 -4.60 27.41
CA SER A 23 12.82 -4.72 26.67
C SER A 23 12.58 -3.59 25.67
N GLY A 24 13.51 -2.64 25.56
CA GLY A 24 13.48 -1.57 24.60
C GLY A 24 14.01 -2.02 23.25
N CYS A 25 13.12 -2.03 22.26
CA CYS A 25 13.42 -2.07 20.83
C CYS A 25 13.89 -3.38 20.20
N SER A 26 13.10 -4.43 20.25
CA SER A 26 13.01 -5.28 19.08
C SER A 26 11.88 -4.76 18.17
N GLY A 27 11.98 -3.52 17.76
CA GLY A 27 11.21 -3.00 16.65
C GLY A 27 11.68 -3.71 15.39
N ASN A 28 11.07 -4.84 15.06
CA ASN A 28 11.17 -5.46 13.73
C ASN A 28 10.51 -4.51 12.72
N ASN A 29 11.10 -3.33 12.55
CA ASN A 29 10.60 -2.36 11.60
C ASN A 29 10.83 -2.93 10.21
N VAL A 30 9.76 -3.09 9.43
CA VAL A 30 9.82 -3.58 8.05
C VAL A 30 10.79 -2.75 7.21
N ARG A 31 11.01 -1.47 7.57
CA ARG A 31 12.00 -0.60 6.92
C ARG A 31 13.41 -1.17 6.93
N ASP A 32 13.78 -1.89 7.96
CA ASP A 32 15.15 -2.43 8.10
C ASP A 32 15.34 -3.71 7.29
N LYS A 33 14.24 -4.29 6.77
CA LYS A 33 14.25 -5.55 6.01
C LYS A 33 14.22 -5.37 4.50
N PHE A 34 13.88 -4.18 4.00
CA PHE A 34 13.70 -3.92 2.59
C PHE A 34 14.42 -2.66 2.14
N VAL A 35 15.05 -2.73 0.97
CA VAL A 35 15.56 -1.57 0.25
C VAL A 35 14.42 -1.05 -0.64
N PHE A 36 14.07 0.22 -0.48
CA PHE A 36 12.99 0.84 -1.25
C PHE A 36 13.55 1.70 -2.39
N GLY A 37 13.06 1.44 -3.59
CA GLY A 37 13.30 2.26 -4.77
C GLY A 37 12.12 3.18 -5.11
N LYS A 38 12.38 4.29 -5.78
CA LYS A 38 11.35 5.15 -6.37
C LYS A 38 11.00 4.63 -7.76
N ASN A 39 9.73 4.28 -7.97
CA ASN A 39 9.19 3.98 -9.29
C ASN A 39 8.36 5.17 -9.76
N ARG A 40 8.75 5.74 -10.89
CA ARG A 40 8.08 6.89 -11.51
C ARG A 40 7.35 6.41 -12.76
N ILE A 41 6.04 6.56 -12.78
CA ILE A 41 5.17 6.20 -13.88
C ILE A 41 4.56 7.47 -14.45
N SER A 42 4.82 7.75 -15.73
CA SER A 42 4.29 8.92 -16.43
C SER A 42 3.25 8.49 -17.46
N PHE A 43 2.13 9.21 -17.49
CA PHE A 43 1.05 8.98 -18.43
C PHE A 43 0.34 10.30 -18.74
N ASN A 44 0.14 10.59 -20.03
CA ASN A 44 -0.23 11.92 -20.49
C ASN A 44 0.74 12.98 -19.93
N ASN A 45 0.22 14.03 -19.33
CA ASN A 45 1.03 15.11 -18.75
C ASN A 45 1.18 14.98 -17.23
N THR A 46 0.85 13.82 -16.68
CA THR A 46 0.90 13.55 -15.25
C THR A 46 1.90 12.47 -14.89
N THR A 47 2.33 12.46 -13.65
CA THR A 47 3.27 11.48 -13.14
C THR A 47 2.86 11.08 -11.73
N ILE A 48 2.90 9.78 -11.47
CA ILE A 48 2.82 9.25 -10.12
C ILE A 48 4.15 8.62 -9.73
N THR A 49 4.60 8.90 -8.50
CA THR A 49 5.79 8.27 -7.93
C THR A 49 5.38 7.47 -6.72
N VAL A 50 5.75 6.20 -6.70
CA VAL A 50 5.52 5.28 -5.59
C VAL A 50 6.85 4.68 -5.12
N LEU A 51 6.96 4.47 -3.82
CA LEU A 51 8.07 3.69 -3.25
C LEU A 51 7.68 2.23 -3.25
N THR A 52 8.60 1.36 -3.66
CA THR A 52 8.39 -0.10 -3.61
C THR A 52 9.68 -0.83 -3.27
N PRO A 53 9.62 -2.02 -2.68
CA PRO A 53 10.80 -2.85 -2.43
C PRO A 53 11.23 -3.68 -3.65
N PHE A 54 10.72 -3.35 -4.83
CA PHE A 54 11.01 -4.00 -6.11
C PHE A 54 10.69 -3.01 -7.25
N GLU A 55 11.14 -3.33 -8.45
CA GLU A 55 10.82 -2.56 -9.66
C GLU A 55 9.39 -2.86 -10.14
N LEU A 56 8.68 -1.83 -10.59
CA LEU A 56 7.39 -1.97 -11.27
C LEU A 56 7.62 -2.05 -12.78
N ILE A 57 6.99 -3.03 -13.41
CA ILE A 57 7.10 -3.28 -14.84
C ILE A 57 5.79 -2.85 -15.51
N ALA A 58 5.88 -1.90 -16.44
CA ALA A 58 4.71 -1.43 -17.17
C ALA A 58 4.41 -2.35 -18.36
N ASN A 59 3.18 -2.86 -18.47
CA ASN A 59 2.64 -3.65 -19.58
C ASN A 59 3.62 -4.71 -20.14
N GLY A 60 4.41 -5.37 -19.26
CA GLY A 60 5.38 -6.39 -19.66
C GLY A 60 6.67 -5.85 -20.29
N LYS A 61 6.92 -4.54 -20.28
CA LYS A 61 8.17 -3.88 -20.67
C LYS A 61 8.58 -2.87 -19.61
N GLN A 62 9.88 -2.65 -19.46
CA GLN A 62 10.43 -1.64 -18.54
C GLN A 62 9.80 -0.26 -18.79
N ALA A 63 9.46 0.45 -17.72
CA ALA A 63 8.50 1.55 -17.66
C ALA A 63 8.95 2.88 -18.29
N GLU A 64 9.40 2.88 -19.54
CA GLU A 64 9.52 4.09 -20.35
C GLU A 64 8.57 3.99 -21.55
N ILE A 65 7.26 4.03 -21.27
CA ILE A 65 6.27 4.05 -22.35
C ILE A 65 5.53 5.38 -22.33
N SER A 66 5.97 6.29 -23.18
CA SER A 66 5.17 7.38 -23.67
C SER A 66 4.40 6.92 -24.94
N ASP A 67 3.51 5.95 -24.80
CA ASP A 67 2.50 5.74 -25.84
C ASP A 67 1.43 6.82 -25.67
N ARG A 68 1.60 7.93 -26.42
CA ARG A 68 0.68 9.08 -26.37
C ARG A 68 -0.74 8.75 -26.86
N ASN A 69 -0.93 7.58 -27.44
CA ASN A 69 -2.23 7.13 -27.96
C ASN A 69 -2.89 6.07 -27.07
N ALA A 70 -2.26 5.64 -25.97
CA ALA A 70 -2.88 4.71 -25.04
C ALA A 70 -3.92 5.44 -24.18
N ASP A 71 -5.08 4.82 -23.99
CA ASP A 71 -6.09 5.33 -23.04
C ASP A 71 -5.79 4.89 -21.62
N LYS A 72 -4.87 3.96 -21.41
CA LYS A 72 -4.55 3.34 -20.13
C LYS A 72 -3.08 2.97 -20.02
N ILE A 73 -2.56 3.09 -18.81
CA ILE A 73 -1.27 2.53 -18.43
C ILE A 73 -1.43 1.64 -17.19
N MET A 74 -0.65 0.58 -17.12
CA MET A 74 -0.56 -0.25 -15.92
C MET A 74 0.89 -0.66 -15.68
N ALA A 75 1.36 -0.49 -14.46
CA ALA A 75 2.63 -1.02 -13.99
C ALA A 75 2.38 -1.92 -12.78
N GLU A 76 3.07 -3.05 -12.72
CA GLU A 76 2.93 -3.97 -11.61
C GLU A 76 4.26 -4.56 -11.16
N GLY A 77 4.30 -4.97 -9.89
CA GLY A 77 5.41 -5.73 -9.32
C GLY A 77 4.97 -6.44 -8.05
N HIS A 78 5.74 -7.41 -7.63
CA HIS A 78 5.45 -8.16 -6.42
C HIS A 78 6.69 -8.80 -5.79
N ASN A 79 6.56 -9.10 -4.52
CA ASN A 79 7.40 -10.05 -3.81
C ASN A 79 6.51 -11.09 -3.09
N GLN A 80 7.07 -11.86 -2.17
CA GLN A 80 6.30 -12.87 -1.43
C GLN A 80 5.24 -12.29 -0.47
N HIS A 81 5.33 -10.98 -0.12
CA HIS A 81 4.49 -10.34 0.88
C HIS A 81 3.42 -9.42 0.29
N ILE A 82 3.74 -8.72 -0.80
CA ILE A 82 2.87 -7.70 -1.36
C ILE A 82 2.96 -7.67 -2.88
N ARG A 83 1.83 -7.42 -3.52
CA ARG A 83 1.72 -7.09 -4.94
C ARG A 83 1.22 -5.66 -5.07
N ILE A 84 1.83 -4.90 -5.95
CA ILE A 84 1.54 -3.48 -6.15
C ILE A 84 1.18 -3.28 -7.61
N PHE A 85 0.08 -2.56 -7.83
CA PHE A 85 -0.31 -2.10 -9.15
C PHE A 85 -0.40 -0.57 -9.12
N VAL A 86 0.03 0.05 -10.19
CA VAL A 86 -0.20 1.46 -10.49
C VAL A 86 -0.87 1.52 -11.85
N MET A 87 -2.04 2.11 -11.89
CA MET A 87 -2.85 2.23 -13.10
C MET A 87 -3.18 3.70 -13.33
N GLY A 88 -3.14 4.12 -14.59
CA GLY A 88 -3.63 5.42 -15.06
C GLY A 88 -4.62 5.20 -16.19
N ASP A 89 -5.82 5.76 -16.05
CA ASP A 89 -6.88 5.74 -17.06
C ASP A 89 -7.17 7.17 -17.51
N LYS A 90 -7.18 7.42 -18.82
CA LYS A 90 -7.57 8.72 -19.36
C LYS A 90 -9.06 8.95 -19.09
N ASN A 91 -9.36 10.04 -18.40
CA ASN A 91 -10.72 10.38 -17.98
C ASN A 91 -11.49 11.09 -19.11
N THR A 92 -11.83 10.35 -20.16
CA THR A 92 -12.52 10.91 -21.35
C THR A 92 -14.00 11.23 -21.11
N ILE A 93 -14.58 10.70 -20.03
CA ILE A 93 -16.03 10.87 -19.72
C ILE A 93 -16.26 11.76 -18.50
N ASN A 94 -15.23 12.45 -18.00
CA ASN A 94 -15.28 13.26 -16.79
C ASN A 94 -15.82 12.50 -15.56
N GLU A 95 -15.39 11.25 -15.41
CA GLU A 95 -15.73 10.43 -14.26
C GLU A 95 -15.14 11.03 -12.99
N SER A 96 -15.93 11.10 -11.92
CA SER A 96 -15.45 11.53 -10.61
C SER A 96 -14.69 10.39 -9.92
N ILE A 97 -13.79 10.73 -8.98
CA ILE A 97 -13.08 9.71 -8.17
C ILE A 97 -14.07 8.86 -7.35
N SER A 98 -15.24 9.40 -6.99
CA SER A 98 -16.32 8.64 -6.33
C SER A 98 -16.92 7.60 -7.26
N ALA A 99 -17.21 7.97 -8.52
CA ALA A 99 -17.73 7.02 -9.51
C ALA A 99 -16.69 5.94 -9.85
N ALA A 100 -15.41 6.31 -9.97
CA ALA A 100 -14.32 5.36 -10.15
C ALA A 100 -14.20 4.37 -8.99
N ALA A 101 -14.42 4.84 -7.75
CA ALA A 101 -14.44 3.99 -6.56
C ALA A 101 -15.64 3.02 -6.55
N GLU A 102 -16.83 3.47 -6.96
CA GLU A 102 -18.00 2.62 -7.10
C GLU A 102 -17.83 1.57 -8.20
N SER A 103 -17.20 1.95 -9.30
CA SER A 103 -16.86 1.05 -10.40
C SER A 103 -15.89 -0.05 -9.93
N ALA A 104 -14.86 0.29 -9.15
CA ALA A 104 -13.92 -0.68 -8.58
C ALA A 104 -14.62 -1.68 -7.66
N GLU A 105 -15.48 -1.20 -6.76
CA GLU A 105 -16.27 -2.08 -5.89
C GLU A 105 -17.19 -3.00 -6.70
N THR A 106 -17.88 -2.47 -7.69
CA THR A 106 -18.82 -3.21 -8.54
C THR A 106 -18.12 -4.32 -9.30
N LEU A 107 -16.94 -4.04 -9.87
CA LEU A 107 -16.12 -5.05 -10.55
C LEU A 107 -15.73 -6.19 -9.61
N LEU A 108 -15.35 -5.88 -8.38
CA LEU A 108 -14.96 -6.90 -7.40
C LEU A 108 -16.17 -7.70 -6.91
N ARG A 109 -17.34 -7.07 -6.70
CA ARG A 109 -18.59 -7.75 -6.32
C ARG A 109 -19.08 -8.72 -7.40
N ASN A 110 -18.89 -8.38 -8.66
CA ASN A 110 -19.30 -9.20 -9.79
C ASN A 110 -18.29 -10.31 -10.14
N ASN A 111 -17.12 -10.32 -9.51
CA ASN A 111 -16.13 -11.34 -9.74
C ASN A 111 -16.52 -12.67 -9.07
N LYS A 112 -16.85 -13.69 -9.86
CA LYS A 112 -17.28 -15.02 -9.38
C LYS A 112 -16.23 -15.76 -8.54
N ARG A 113 -14.97 -15.33 -8.58
CA ARG A 113 -13.89 -15.91 -7.76
C ARG A 113 -13.83 -15.30 -6.36
N VAL A 114 -14.51 -14.17 -6.14
CA VAL A 114 -14.51 -13.43 -4.88
C VAL A 114 -15.68 -13.86 -4.02
N THR A 115 -15.39 -14.18 -2.76
CA THR A 115 -16.40 -14.51 -1.74
C THR A 115 -16.05 -13.78 -0.44
N ASN A 116 -17.03 -13.61 0.44
CA ASN A 116 -16.88 -12.94 1.75
C ASN A 116 -16.32 -11.50 1.64
N LEU A 117 -16.72 -10.78 0.59
CA LEU A 117 -16.25 -9.42 0.35
C LEU A 117 -16.76 -8.47 1.44
N LYS A 118 -15.81 -7.80 2.09
CA LYS A 118 -16.02 -6.63 2.95
C LYS A 118 -15.40 -5.42 2.29
N VAL A 119 -16.06 -4.28 2.37
CA VAL A 119 -15.61 -3.01 1.76
C VAL A 119 -15.67 -1.91 2.80
N GLU A 120 -14.57 -1.21 2.97
CA GLU A 120 -14.46 0.03 3.74
C GLU A 120 -14.07 1.15 2.78
N LYS A 121 -14.71 2.31 2.90
CA LYS A 121 -14.45 3.49 2.08
C LYS A 121 -14.10 4.67 2.97
N ALA A 122 -13.11 5.46 2.55
CA ALA A 122 -12.74 6.69 3.22
C ALA A 122 -12.36 7.76 2.19
N ASP A 123 -12.48 9.00 2.59
CA ASP A 123 -11.89 10.14 1.90
C ASP A 123 -10.57 10.48 2.56
N ASP A 124 -9.56 10.81 1.77
CA ASP A 124 -8.22 11.17 2.25
C ASP A 124 -7.62 12.26 1.35
N LYS A 125 -6.47 12.78 1.74
CA LYS A 125 -5.70 13.75 0.96
C LYS A 125 -4.24 13.33 0.88
N PHE A 126 -3.73 13.32 -0.34
CA PHE A 126 -2.32 13.07 -0.62
C PHE A 126 -1.73 14.27 -1.36
N ASN A 127 -0.72 14.93 -0.77
CA ASN A 127 -0.10 16.14 -1.34
C ASN A 127 -1.14 17.25 -1.70
N ASN A 128 -2.17 17.43 -0.87
CA ASN A 128 -3.33 18.31 -1.06
C ASN A 128 -4.33 17.89 -2.16
N GLU A 129 -4.10 16.79 -2.86
CA GLU A 129 -5.06 16.21 -3.80
C GLU A 129 -6.06 15.32 -3.07
N ASP A 130 -7.34 15.45 -3.43
CA ASP A 130 -8.40 14.61 -2.89
C ASP A 130 -8.25 13.18 -3.40
N ALA A 131 -8.44 12.22 -2.50
CA ALA A 131 -8.36 10.80 -2.80
C ALA A 131 -9.55 10.03 -2.25
N LYS A 132 -9.97 8.98 -2.97
CA LYS A 132 -10.81 7.93 -2.41
C LYS A 132 -9.94 6.75 -2.03
N VAL A 133 -10.15 6.25 -0.82
CA VAL A 133 -9.45 5.07 -0.29
C VAL A 133 -10.45 3.95 -0.12
N LEU A 134 -10.19 2.83 -0.78
CA LEU A 134 -10.97 1.61 -0.68
C LEU A 134 -10.13 0.54 0.00
N ARG A 135 -10.69 -0.10 1.03
CA ARG A 135 -10.13 -1.32 1.59
C ARG A 135 -11.08 -2.46 1.32
N PHE A 136 -10.61 -3.44 0.59
CA PHE A 136 -11.32 -4.69 0.36
C PHE A 136 -10.68 -5.81 1.18
N SER A 137 -11.50 -6.64 1.82
CA SER A 137 -11.08 -7.91 2.39
C SER A 137 -12.01 -8.99 1.84
N TYR A 138 -11.43 -10.04 1.24
CA TYR A 138 -12.18 -11.09 0.59
C TYR A 138 -11.40 -12.41 0.53
N VAL A 139 -12.10 -13.48 0.18
CA VAL A 139 -11.48 -14.76 -0.14
C VAL A 139 -11.56 -14.95 -1.65
N GLU A 140 -10.40 -15.07 -2.28
CA GLU A 140 -10.28 -15.42 -3.69
C GLU A 140 -10.20 -16.95 -3.84
N LYS A 141 -11.02 -17.49 -4.75
CA LYS A 141 -10.99 -18.90 -5.13
C LYS A 141 -10.32 -19.03 -6.49
N ALA A 142 -9.11 -19.62 -6.51
CA ALA A 142 -8.37 -19.95 -7.72
C ALA A 142 -8.22 -21.47 -7.80
N ARG A 143 -8.93 -22.11 -8.74
CA ARG A 143 -9.03 -23.59 -8.83
C ARG A 143 -9.56 -24.16 -7.51
N GLU A 144 -8.72 -24.96 -6.78
CA GLU A 144 -9.07 -25.57 -5.50
C GLU A 144 -8.58 -24.77 -4.29
N GLU A 145 -7.70 -23.79 -4.52
CA GLU A 145 -7.13 -22.98 -3.45
C GLU A 145 -8.03 -21.78 -3.10
N LYS A 146 -8.08 -21.49 -1.81
CA LYS A 146 -8.76 -20.32 -1.26
C LYS A 146 -7.74 -19.47 -0.54
N THR A 147 -7.58 -18.22 -0.95
CA THR A 147 -6.66 -17.27 -0.35
C THR A 147 -7.42 -16.08 0.18
N ALA A 148 -7.24 -15.77 1.47
CA ALA A 148 -7.76 -14.55 2.06
C ALA A 148 -6.84 -13.38 1.69
N LEU A 149 -7.39 -12.36 1.02
CA LEU A 149 -6.68 -11.20 0.52
C LEU A 149 -7.23 -9.92 1.13
N THR A 150 -6.33 -8.98 1.38
CA THR A 150 -6.64 -7.58 1.67
C THR A 150 -6.06 -6.73 0.56
N VAL A 151 -6.86 -5.78 0.07
CA VAL A 151 -6.49 -4.81 -0.97
C VAL A 151 -6.76 -3.43 -0.44
N ASN A 152 -5.75 -2.55 -0.48
CA ASN A 152 -5.90 -1.12 -0.25
C ASN A 152 -5.71 -0.42 -1.60
N GLU A 153 -6.74 0.27 -2.07
CA GLU A 153 -6.75 1.01 -3.33
C GLU A 153 -6.90 2.50 -3.05
N TYR A 154 -6.05 3.30 -3.66
CA TYR A 154 -6.00 4.76 -3.57
C TYR A 154 -6.31 5.32 -4.95
N ILE A 155 -7.36 6.12 -5.07
CA ILE A 155 -7.87 6.67 -6.33
C ILE A 155 -7.74 8.18 -6.30
N PHE A 156 -7.08 8.73 -7.31
CA PHE A 156 -6.81 10.16 -7.47
C PHE A 156 -7.24 10.63 -8.85
N LEU A 157 -7.60 11.89 -8.97
CA LEU A 157 -7.76 12.55 -10.26
C LEU A 157 -6.67 13.64 -10.38
N GLN A 158 -5.81 13.50 -11.37
CA GLN A 158 -4.81 14.50 -11.72
C GLN A 158 -5.01 14.89 -13.18
N ASP A 159 -5.35 16.16 -13.41
CA ASP A 159 -5.75 16.65 -14.72
C ASP A 159 -6.84 15.75 -15.33
N GLU A 160 -6.58 15.11 -16.45
CA GLU A 160 -7.50 14.21 -17.15
C GLU A 160 -7.17 12.72 -16.92
N VAL A 161 -6.44 12.37 -15.85
CA VAL A 161 -6.07 10.98 -15.56
C VAL A 161 -6.59 10.55 -14.20
N ILE A 162 -7.33 9.46 -14.17
CA ILE A 162 -7.66 8.75 -12.95
C ILE A 162 -6.54 7.78 -12.64
N TRP A 163 -5.80 8.08 -11.59
CA TRP A 163 -4.75 7.21 -11.08
C TRP A 163 -5.29 6.29 -10.00
N ARG A 164 -4.81 5.04 -10.01
CA ARG A 164 -5.09 4.04 -8.99
C ARG A 164 -3.78 3.41 -8.53
N VAL A 165 -3.54 3.43 -7.22
CA VAL A 165 -2.44 2.70 -6.58
C VAL A 165 -3.02 1.62 -5.71
N ILE A 166 -2.68 0.38 -5.98
CA ILE A 166 -3.30 -0.80 -5.37
C ILE A 166 -2.23 -1.62 -4.68
N TYR A 167 -2.41 -1.86 -3.39
CA TYR A 167 -1.58 -2.72 -2.56
C TYR A 167 -2.38 -3.96 -2.18
N GLN A 168 -1.97 -5.13 -2.67
CA GLN A 168 -2.62 -6.41 -2.39
C GLN A 168 -1.68 -7.30 -1.59
N TYR A 169 -2.18 -7.90 -0.51
CA TYR A 169 -1.43 -8.83 0.33
C TYR A 169 -2.35 -9.89 0.95
N ARG A 170 -1.76 -11.00 1.43
CA ARG A 170 -2.52 -12.00 2.19
C ARG A 170 -2.96 -11.40 3.52
N THR A 171 -4.22 -11.59 3.89
CA THR A 171 -4.83 -10.96 5.07
C THR A 171 -4.08 -11.29 6.36
N GLU A 172 -3.55 -12.50 6.46
CA GLU A 172 -2.76 -12.99 7.61
C GLU A 172 -1.28 -12.55 7.57
N ASP A 173 -0.79 -11.94 6.48
CA ASP A 173 0.61 -11.54 6.37
C ASP A 173 0.85 -10.18 7.07
N PRO A 174 1.52 -10.17 8.25
CA PRO A 174 1.78 -8.94 8.97
C PRO A 174 2.79 -8.03 8.24
N ILE A 175 3.73 -8.62 7.46
CA ILE A 175 4.72 -7.87 6.69
C ILE A 175 4.04 -7.16 5.53
N GLY A 176 3.17 -7.86 4.79
CA GLY A 176 2.40 -7.27 3.70
C GLY A 176 1.50 -6.12 4.18
N ARG A 177 0.86 -6.28 5.34
CA ARG A 177 0.05 -5.23 5.98
C ARG A 177 0.87 -4.00 6.32
N GLU A 178 2.02 -4.19 6.97
CA GLU A 178 2.90 -3.09 7.38
C GLU A 178 3.50 -2.38 6.17
N LEU A 179 3.96 -3.13 5.14
CA LEU A 179 4.42 -2.57 3.88
C LEU A 179 3.34 -1.71 3.23
N SER A 180 2.11 -2.22 3.08
CA SER A 180 1.01 -1.47 2.49
C SER A 180 0.76 -0.14 3.22
N ALA A 181 0.73 -0.15 4.55
CA ALA A 181 0.52 1.06 5.36
C ALA A 181 1.66 2.08 5.20
N GLN A 182 2.90 1.63 5.19
CA GLN A 182 4.07 2.51 5.07
C GLN A 182 4.21 3.11 3.67
N LEU A 183 3.93 2.34 2.63
CA LEU A 183 4.09 2.75 1.24
C LEU A 183 2.99 3.72 0.81
N ALA A 184 1.77 3.54 1.29
CA ALA A 184 0.63 4.39 0.98
C ALA A 184 0.89 5.87 1.33
N GLY A 185 1.44 6.15 2.50
CA GLY A 185 1.77 7.52 2.94
C GLY A 185 2.91 8.19 2.15
N ARG A 186 3.46 7.51 1.13
CA ARG A 186 4.59 8.01 0.32
C ARG A 186 4.28 8.10 -1.18
N ILE A 187 3.01 7.94 -1.54
CA ILE A 187 2.54 8.21 -2.90
C ILE A 187 2.71 9.71 -3.17
N GLN A 188 3.31 10.05 -4.31
CA GLN A 188 3.47 11.43 -4.77
C GLN A 188 2.86 11.57 -6.16
N ILE A 189 2.05 12.60 -6.34
CA ILE A 189 1.39 12.93 -7.59
C ILE A 189 1.95 14.28 -8.05
N GLY A 190 2.22 14.41 -9.33
CA GLY A 190 2.78 15.64 -9.88
C GLY A 190 2.58 15.76 -11.40
N ALA A 191 2.78 16.95 -11.91
CA ALA A 191 2.88 17.19 -13.34
C ALA A 191 4.25 16.76 -13.88
N VAL A 192 4.31 16.38 -15.15
CA VAL A 192 5.56 16.20 -15.89
C VAL A 192 6.07 17.58 -16.26
N PHE A 193 7.21 17.99 -15.71
CA PHE A 193 7.94 19.19 -16.13
C PHE A 193 9.04 18.83 -17.11
#